data_7f1d3750281fd8bb1e9a55981d1fcf6a
#
_entry.id   7f1d3750281fd8bb1e9a55981d1fcf6a
#
_cell.length_a   1.000
_cell.length_b   1.000
_cell.length_c   1.000
_cell.angle_alpha   90.00
_cell.angle_beta   90.00
_cell.angle_gamma   90.00
#
_symmetry.space_group_name_H-M   'P 1'
#
loop_
_entity.id
_entity.type
_entity.pdbx_description
1 polymer ?
#
loop_
_entity_poly.entity_id
_entity_poly.type
_entity_poly.pdbx_seq_one_letter_code
_entity_poly.pdbx_strand_id
1 'polypeptide(L)'
;GREDERDLFPEAIRLVKEMHPRAAMFENVRGFLDPKFTDYREHILNSIKELGYKTHIKLLNANDFGVPQLRPRVVIVAIRDDIKAEFQYPDGCNSNTPSVGEALKELMGANGWSGLNDWVNQANKIAPTIVGGSKKHGGPDLGPVRARMAWAELGIDGTGVANEAPSRDFSGTPKLTKEMIALIQGFPSEWTFGSKKTAACRMIGNAFPPPVAKAVGIEIRRCLENE
;
A
#
# COMPACT_ATOMS: atom_id res chain seq x y z
N GLY A 1 6.43 1.98 19.14
CA GLY A 1 6.11 1.43 20.47
C GLY A 1 5.59 2.55 21.37
N ARG A 2 5.25 2.25 22.60
CA ARG A 2 4.56 3.16 23.55
C ARG A 2 5.18 4.53 23.75
N GLU A 3 6.47 4.70 23.45
CA GLU A 3 7.22 5.97 23.61
C GLU A 3 7.47 6.68 22.26
N ASP A 4 6.90 6.19 21.15
CA ASP A 4 7.07 6.83 19.83
C ASP A 4 5.95 7.85 19.63
N GLU A 5 6.32 9.14 19.53
CA GLU A 5 5.38 10.24 19.27
C GLU A 5 4.56 10.07 17.98
N ARG A 6 4.95 9.14 17.10
CA ARG A 6 4.24 8.79 15.88
C ARG A 6 3.23 7.66 16.08
N ASP A 7 3.11 7.13 17.31
CA ASP A 7 2.17 6.07 17.62
C ASP A 7 0.74 6.63 17.67
N LEU A 8 -0.07 6.21 16.70
CA LEU A 8 -1.46 6.64 16.58
C LEU A 8 -2.46 5.65 17.19
N PHE A 9 -2.03 4.48 17.68
CA PHE A 9 -2.97 3.52 18.28
C PHE A 9 -3.70 4.06 19.52
N PRO A 10 -3.07 4.77 20.45
CA PRO A 10 -3.80 5.37 21.57
C PRO A 10 -4.94 6.28 21.11
N GLU A 11 -4.70 7.10 20.09
CA GLU A 11 -5.70 7.98 19.51
C GLU A 11 -6.79 7.20 18.76
N ALA A 12 -6.40 6.18 18.01
CA ALA A 12 -7.35 5.32 17.32
C ALA A 12 -8.30 4.60 18.31
N ILE A 13 -7.77 4.08 19.42
CA ILE A 13 -8.55 3.46 20.49
C ILE A 13 -9.49 4.48 21.15
N ARG A 14 -9.01 5.71 21.40
CA ARG A 14 -9.83 6.81 21.92
C ARG A 14 -11.02 7.08 20.99
N LEU A 15 -10.78 7.18 19.67
CA LEU A 15 -11.83 7.40 18.68
C LEU A 15 -12.84 6.23 18.63
N VAL A 16 -12.39 4.98 18.70
CA VAL A 16 -13.28 3.83 18.78
C VAL A 16 -14.18 3.91 20.02
N LYS A 17 -13.62 4.30 21.17
CA LYS A 17 -14.37 4.47 22.42
C LYS A 17 -15.43 5.57 22.30
N GLU A 18 -15.10 6.71 21.71
CA GLU A 18 -16.00 7.86 21.59
C GLU A 18 -17.09 7.67 20.53
N MET A 19 -16.71 7.13 19.36
CA MET A 19 -17.63 6.96 18.24
C MET A 19 -18.45 5.68 18.31
N HIS A 20 -17.96 4.68 19.04
CA HIS A 20 -18.53 3.34 19.18
C HIS A 20 -19.05 2.75 17.85
N PRO A 21 -18.20 2.72 16.79
CA PRO A 21 -18.61 2.29 15.46
C PRO A 21 -18.98 0.81 15.43
N ARG A 22 -19.80 0.38 14.47
CA ARG A 22 -20.13 -1.04 14.29
C ARG A 22 -18.90 -1.89 13.90
N ALA A 23 -17.96 -1.31 13.16
CA ALA A 23 -16.68 -1.91 12.84
C ALA A 23 -15.58 -0.85 12.75
N ALA A 24 -14.32 -1.25 13.01
CA ALA A 24 -13.14 -0.43 12.80
C ALA A 24 -12.05 -1.26 12.10
N MET A 25 -11.28 -0.60 11.23
CA MET A 25 -10.15 -1.22 10.54
C MET A 25 -8.90 -0.39 10.78
N PHE A 26 -7.79 -1.07 11.13
CA PHE A 26 -6.49 -0.46 11.33
C PHE A 26 -5.47 -1.15 10.43
N GLU A 27 -4.50 -0.39 9.93
CA GLU A 27 -3.43 -0.89 9.10
C GLU A 27 -2.08 -0.60 9.74
N ASN A 28 -1.14 -1.54 9.59
CA ASN A 28 0.24 -1.32 10.00
C ASN A 28 1.21 -2.08 9.09
N VAL A 29 2.48 -1.74 9.16
CA VAL A 29 3.54 -2.44 8.45
C VAL A 29 3.78 -3.84 9.01
N ARG A 30 4.33 -4.76 8.18
CA ARG A 30 4.64 -6.14 8.58
C ARG A 30 5.42 -6.22 9.91
N GLY A 31 6.35 -5.29 10.14
CA GLY A 31 7.15 -5.26 11.37
C GLY A 31 6.35 -5.18 12.67
N PHE A 32 5.07 -4.80 12.61
CA PHE A 32 4.16 -4.85 13.76
C PHE A 32 3.95 -6.28 14.30
N LEU A 33 4.22 -7.31 13.48
CA LEU A 33 4.15 -8.72 13.89
C LEU A 33 5.47 -9.25 14.47
N ASP A 34 6.55 -8.46 14.46
CA ASP A 34 7.83 -8.90 15.01
C ASP A 34 7.69 -9.23 16.50
N PRO A 35 8.40 -10.26 17.03
CA PRO A 35 8.30 -10.69 18.42
C PRO A 35 8.51 -9.58 19.45
N LYS A 36 9.38 -8.62 19.16
CA LYS A 36 9.63 -7.46 20.04
C LYS A 36 8.41 -6.56 20.28
N PHE A 37 7.36 -6.66 19.47
CA PHE A 37 6.12 -5.91 19.60
C PHE A 37 4.95 -6.75 20.13
N THR A 38 5.19 -7.98 20.59
CA THR A 38 4.13 -8.86 21.06
C THR A 38 3.31 -8.24 22.18
N ASP A 39 3.94 -7.83 23.28
CA ASP A 39 3.25 -7.21 24.43
C ASP A 39 2.49 -5.94 24.05
N TYR A 40 3.09 -5.15 23.14
CA TYR A 40 2.45 -3.93 22.65
C TYR A 40 1.21 -4.24 21.78
N ARG A 41 1.32 -5.22 20.90
CA ARG A 41 0.22 -5.69 20.06
C ARG A 41 -0.92 -6.27 20.88
N GLU A 42 -0.59 -7.10 21.86
CA GLU A 42 -1.57 -7.68 22.78
C GLU A 42 -2.30 -6.60 23.59
N HIS A 43 -1.57 -5.60 24.06
CA HIS A 43 -2.17 -4.47 24.75
C HIS A 43 -3.20 -3.75 23.87
N ILE A 44 -2.88 -3.45 22.59
CA ILE A 44 -3.80 -2.82 21.64
C ILE A 44 -5.04 -3.68 21.43
N LEU A 45 -4.86 -4.99 21.14
CA LEU A 45 -5.97 -5.90 20.87
C LEU A 45 -6.87 -6.05 22.11
N ASN A 46 -6.31 -6.13 23.32
CA ASN A 46 -7.05 -6.22 24.56
C ASN A 46 -7.81 -4.93 24.87
N SER A 47 -7.18 -3.76 24.67
CA SER A 47 -7.88 -2.48 24.83
C SER A 47 -9.09 -2.33 23.91
N ILE A 48 -9.01 -2.84 22.67
CA ILE A 48 -10.16 -2.85 21.74
C ILE A 48 -11.23 -3.86 22.20
N LYS A 49 -10.82 -5.03 22.69
CA LYS A 49 -11.76 -6.03 23.24
C LYS A 49 -12.51 -5.51 24.48
N GLU A 50 -11.84 -4.80 25.38
CA GLU A 50 -12.45 -4.17 26.56
C GLU A 50 -13.51 -3.12 26.20
N LEU A 51 -13.46 -2.58 24.96
CA LEU A 51 -14.50 -1.68 24.43
C LEU A 51 -15.69 -2.43 23.82
N GLY A 52 -15.74 -3.77 23.88
CA GLY A 52 -16.82 -4.58 23.34
C GLY A 52 -16.68 -4.94 21.87
N TYR A 53 -15.46 -5.29 21.42
CA TYR A 53 -15.19 -5.70 20.05
C TYR A 53 -14.48 -7.04 19.97
N LYS A 54 -14.88 -7.87 19.01
CA LYS A 54 -14.09 -9.01 18.52
C LYS A 54 -13.00 -8.49 17.60
N THR A 55 -11.76 -8.91 17.82
CA THR A 55 -10.60 -8.46 17.02
C THR A 55 -10.06 -9.57 16.14
N HIS A 56 -9.80 -9.26 14.89
CA HIS A 56 -9.17 -10.14 13.90
C HIS A 56 -7.90 -9.47 13.40
N ILE A 57 -6.82 -10.24 13.21
CA ILE A 57 -5.54 -9.75 12.70
C ILE A 57 -5.01 -10.69 11.63
N LYS A 58 -4.63 -10.15 10.46
CA LYS A 58 -4.04 -10.92 9.36
C LYS A 58 -3.00 -10.09 8.62
N LEU A 59 -1.95 -10.76 8.14
CA LEU A 59 -1.02 -10.19 7.18
C LEU A 59 -1.57 -10.41 5.77
N LEU A 60 -1.77 -9.35 5.02
CA LEU A 60 -2.21 -9.37 3.63
C LEU A 60 -1.10 -8.83 2.72
N ASN A 61 -0.92 -9.40 1.54
CA ASN A 61 -0.02 -8.90 0.52
C ASN A 61 -0.82 -8.23 -0.59
N ALA A 62 -0.41 -7.04 -1.01
CA ALA A 62 -1.13 -6.28 -2.03
C ALA A 62 -1.21 -7.00 -3.38
N ASN A 63 -0.16 -7.75 -3.74
CA ASN A 63 -0.16 -8.52 -4.98
C ASN A 63 -1.23 -9.62 -5.02
N ASP A 64 -1.67 -10.13 -3.88
CA ASP A 64 -2.76 -11.11 -3.80
C ASP A 64 -4.13 -10.50 -4.21
N PHE A 65 -4.18 -9.18 -4.34
CA PHE A 65 -5.36 -8.39 -4.72
C PHE A 65 -5.18 -7.64 -6.05
N GLY A 66 -4.30 -8.12 -6.93
CA GLY A 66 -4.08 -7.55 -8.26
C GLY A 66 -3.21 -6.29 -8.29
N VAL A 67 -2.59 -5.90 -7.18
CA VAL A 67 -1.67 -4.76 -7.13
C VAL A 67 -0.27 -5.22 -7.56
N PRO A 68 0.37 -4.61 -8.58
CA PRO A 68 1.67 -5.05 -9.10
C PRO A 68 2.84 -4.69 -8.16
N GLN A 69 2.67 -4.94 -6.86
CA GLN A 69 3.63 -4.56 -5.82
C GLN A 69 3.67 -5.57 -4.67
N LEU A 70 4.85 -5.99 -4.28
CA LEU A 70 5.09 -6.74 -3.03
C LEU A 70 4.96 -5.79 -1.85
N ARG A 71 3.77 -5.73 -1.26
CA ARG A 71 3.47 -4.83 -0.15
C ARG A 71 2.68 -5.55 0.95
N PRO A 72 3.39 -6.22 1.88
CA PRO A 72 2.75 -6.85 3.03
C PRO A 72 2.28 -5.79 4.02
N ARG A 73 1.02 -5.93 4.49
CA ARG A 73 0.41 -5.07 5.50
C ARG A 73 -0.36 -5.90 6.51
N VAL A 74 -0.18 -5.55 7.76
CA VAL A 74 -1.00 -6.10 8.85
C VAL A 74 -2.31 -5.33 8.90
N VAL A 75 -3.40 -6.05 8.81
CA VAL A 75 -4.75 -5.48 8.92
C VAL A 75 -5.38 -6.02 10.18
N ILE A 76 -5.89 -5.11 11.02
CA ILE A 76 -6.68 -5.43 12.20
C ILE A 76 -8.11 -4.99 11.89
N VAL A 77 -9.07 -5.89 12.04
CA VAL A 77 -10.50 -5.61 11.96
C VAL A 77 -11.11 -5.85 13.31
N ALA A 78 -11.84 -4.86 13.82
CA ALA A 78 -12.62 -4.94 15.05
C ALA A 78 -14.11 -4.88 14.69
N ILE A 79 -14.87 -5.89 15.10
CA ILE A 79 -16.32 -5.98 14.90
C ILE A 79 -16.99 -5.90 16.27
N ARG A 80 -17.99 -5.03 16.42
CA ARG A 80 -18.68 -4.85 17.70
C ARG A 80 -19.42 -6.14 18.14
N ASP A 81 -19.38 -6.47 19.41
CA ASP A 81 -19.82 -7.77 19.96
C ASP A 81 -21.32 -8.07 19.78
N ASP A 82 -22.16 -7.04 19.58
CA ASP A 82 -23.58 -7.20 19.29
C ASP A 82 -23.84 -7.76 17.88
N ILE A 83 -22.85 -7.68 16.98
CA ILE A 83 -22.93 -8.24 15.64
C ILE A 83 -22.66 -9.74 15.69
N LYS A 84 -23.67 -10.53 15.29
CA LYS A 84 -23.63 -12.01 15.41
C LYS A 84 -22.84 -12.67 14.28
N ALA A 85 -22.82 -12.07 13.09
CA ALA A 85 -22.10 -12.59 11.94
C ALA A 85 -20.59 -12.64 12.21
N GLU A 86 -19.94 -13.70 11.73
CA GLU A 86 -18.49 -13.87 11.89
C GLU A 86 -17.76 -13.21 10.73
N PHE A 87 -16.79 -12.36 11.07
CA PHE A 87 -15.92 -11.74 10.07
C PHE A 87 -14.87 -12.71 9.57
N GLN A 88 -14.70 -12.77 8.25
CA GLN A 88 -13.62 -13.49 7.59
C GLN A 88 -12.83 -12.55 6.68
N TYR A 89 -11.50 -12.71 6.66
CA TYR A 89 -10.69 -11.95 5.70
C TYR A 89 -10.91 -12.44 4.28
N PRO A 90 -10.86 -11.51 3.30
CA PRO A 90 -10.96 -11.90 1.90
C PRO A 90 -9.82 -12.85 1.52
N ASP A 91 -10.14 -13.79 0.62
CA ASP A 91 -9.13 -14.58 -0.06
C ASP A 91 -8.52 -13.76 -1.18
N GLY A 92 -7.19 -13.81 -1.29
CA GLY A 92 -6.49 -13.16 -2.39
C GLY A 92 -6.76 -13.87 -3.71
N CYS A 93 -6.80 -13.13 -4.80
CA CYS A 93 -6.95 -13.64 -6.16
C CYS A 93 -5.59 -13.58 -6.88
N ASN A 94 -4.71 -14.55 -6.61
CA ASN A 94 -3.31 -14.57 -7.09
C ASN A 94 -3.11 -14.73 -8.59
N SER A 95 -4.17 -15.07 -9.34
CA SER A 95 -4.01 -15.57 -10.71
C SER A 95 -3.82 -14.51 -11.80
N ASN A 96 -4.00 -13.20 -11.51
CA ASN A 96 -4.01 -12.16 -12.53
C ASN A 96 -3.31 -10.84 -12.09
N THR A 97 -2.32 -10.90 -11.21
CA THR A 97 -1.56 -9.69 -10.88
C THR A 97 -0.58 -9.37 -12.01
N PRO A 98 -0.73 -8.23 -12.68
CA PRO A 98 0.15 -7.86 -13.79
C PRO A 98 1.57 -7.61 -13.30
N SER A 99 2.55 -7.84 -14.15
CA SER A 99 3.92 -7.35 -13.95
C SER A 99 3.97 -5.82 -14.01
N VAL A 100 5.07 -5.23 -13.57
CA VAL A 100 5.30 -3.78 -13.68
C VAL A 100 5.26 -3.33 -15.14
N GLY A 101 5.88 -4.11 -16.04
CA GLY A 101 5.90 -3.81 -17.46
C GLY A 101 4.50 -3.80 -18.07
N GLU A 102 3.68 -4.80 -17.75
CA GLU A 102 2.28 -4.85 -18.21
C GLU A 102 1.44 -3.71 -17.65
N ALA A 103 1.54 -3.47 -16.33
CA ALA A 103 0.76 -2.43 -15.65
C ALA A 103 1.09 -1.01 -16.14
N LEU A 104 2.36 -0.74 -16.46
CA LEU A 104 2.82 0.60 -16.84
C LEU A 104 2.97 0.81 -18.35
N LYS A 105 2.72 -0.19 -19.18
CA LYS A 105 2.97 -0.14 -20.63
C LYS A 105 2.39 1.11 -21.28
N GLU A 106 1.14 1.43 -21.00
CA GLU A 106 0.47 2.59 -21.61
C GLU A 106 1.06 3.91 -21.12
N LEU A 107 1.25 4.07 -19.81
CA LEU A 107 1.82 5.29 -19.24
C LEU A 107 3.27 5.49 -19.65
N MET A 108 4.08 4.43 -19.68
CA MET A 108 5.49 4.49 -20.06
C MET A 108 5.65 4.79 -21.57
N GLY A 109 4.72 4.30 -22.40
CA GLY A 109 4.70 4.49 -23.84
C GLY A 109 3.99 5.77 -24.32
N ALA A 110 3.47 6.61 -23.41
CA ALA A 110 2.59 7.74 -23.76
C ALA A 110 3.21 8.73 -24.78
N ASN A 111 4.53 8.90 -24.78
CA ASN A 111 5.27 9.77 -25.72
C ASN A 111 5.92 8.99 -26.87
N GLY A 112 5.51 7.74 -27.11
CA GLY A 112 5.99 6.93 -28.24
C GLY A 112 7.42 6.43 -28.08
N TRP A 113 7.89 6.20 -26.86
CA TRP A 113 9.25 5.74 -26.58
C TRP A 113 9.61 4.45 -27.33
N SER A 114 10.69 4.51 -28.13
CA SER A 114 11.15 3.40 -28.97
C SER A 114 11.66 2.19 -28.17
N GLY A 115 12.17 2.38 -26.95
CA GLY A 115 12.63 1.33 -26.04
C GLY A 115 11.55 0.64 -25.23
N LEU A 116 10.26 0.98 -25.44
CA LEU A 116 9.15 0.52 -24.61
C LEU A 116 9.04 -1.02 -24.54
N ASN A 117 9.11 -1.70 -25.68
CA ASN A 117 8.90 -3.15 -25.73
C ASN A 117 10.01 -3.92 -24.99
N ASP A 118 11.25 -3.50 -25.16
CA ASP A 118 12.40 -4.08 -24.46
C ASP A 118 12.28 -3.87 -22.95
N TRP A 119 11.88 -2.66 -22.55
CA TRP A 119 11.65 -2.35 -21.15
C TRP A 119 10.51 -3.16 -20.56
N VAL A 120 9.37 -3.33 -21.25
CA VAL A 120 8.24 -4.16 -20.78
C VAL A 120 8.68 -5.60 -20.52
N ASN A 121 9.51 -6.15 -21.40
CA ASN A 121 10.08 -7.49 -21.22
C ASN A 121 11.02 -7.58 -20.01
N GLN A 122 11.84 -6.55 -19.78
CA GLN A 122 12.72 -6.45 -18.62
C GLN A 122 11.92 -6.30 -17.31
N ALA A 123 10.88 -5.46 -17.32
CA ALA A 123 10.03 -5.17 -16.17
C ALA A 123 8.98 -6.26 -15.88
N ASN A 124 9.23 -7.51 -16.31
CA ASN A 124 8.30 -8.64 -16.16
C ASN A 124 8.36 -9.29 -14.77
N LYS A 125 8.24 -8.47 -13.72
CA LYS A 125 8.16 -8.89 -12.30
C LYS A 125 7.24 -7.94 -11.53
N ILE A 126 6.88 -8.35 -10.31
CA ILE A 126 6.16 -7.50 -9.35
C ILE A 126 7.11 -6.47 -8.74
N ALA A 127 6.63 -5.24 -8.57
CA ALA A 127 7.41 -4.15 -7.99
C ALA A 127 7.80 -4.43 -6.51
N PRO A 128 8.95 -3.93 -6.07
CA PRO A 128 9.23 -3.83 -4.63
C PRO A 128 8.31 -2.82 -3.97
N THR A 129 8.22 -2.86 -2.62
CA THR A 129 7.41 -1.90 -1.87
C THR A 129 7.80 -0.46 -2.17
N ILE A 130 6.83 0.35 -2.60
CA ILE A 130 6.97 1.81 -2.69
C ILE A 130 7.05 2.37 -1.28
N VAL A 131 8.12 3.07 -0.97
CA VAL A 131 8.31 3.79 0.29
C VAL A 131 8.03 5.27 0.07
N GLY A 132 7.25 5.88 0.97
CA GLY A 132 7.06 7.33 0.95
C GLY A 132 8.41 8.02 1.17
N GLY A 133 8.83 8.89 0.25
CA GLY A 133 10.13 9.54 0.26
C GLY A 133 10.51 10.14 1.62
N SER A 134 11.77 10.01 1.99
CA SER A 134 12.30 10.51 3.26
C SER A 134 12.36 12.04 3.27
N LYS A 135 11.90 12.65 4.37
CA LYS A 135 12.15 14.09 4.63
C LYS A 135 13.65 14.44 4.70
N LYS A 136 14.52 13.44 4.96
CA LYS A 136 15.96 13.62 5.19
C LYS A 136 16.81 13.67 3.91
N HIS A 137 16.29 13.21 2.77
CA HIS A 137 17.09 13.02 1.55
C HIS A 137 16.64 13.88 0.35
N GLY A 138 15.90 14.95 0.59
CA GLY A 138 15.82 16.10 -0.31
C GLY A 138 15.07 15.94 -1.64
N GLY A 139 14.28 14.88 -1.85
CA GLY A 139 13.52 14.74 -3.10
C GLY A 139 12.66 13.48 -3.15
N PRO A 140 11.75 13.40 -4.13
CA PRO A 140 11.02 12.16 -4.36
C PRO A 140 11.95 11.16 -5.05
N ASP A 141 12.19 10.03 -4.40
CA ASP A 141 12.90 8.86 -4.93
C ASP A 141 12.12 7.57 -4.58
N LEU A 142 12.57 6.43 -5.11
CA LEU A 142 11.95 5.14 -4.84
C LEU A 142 12.55 4.43 -3.61
N GLY A 143 13.23 5.17 -2.74
CA GLY A 143 13.68 4.70 -1.44
C GLY A 143 15.19 4.53 -1.27
N PRO A 144 15.63 3.82 -0.22
CA PRO A 144 17.04 3.62 0.08
C PRO A 144 17.75 2.79 -1.02
N VAL A 145 19.07 2.76 -0.98
CA VAL A 145 19.92 2.08 -2.00
C VAL A 145 19.41 0.68 -2.35
N ARG A 146 19.10 -0.14 -1.34
CA ARG A 146 18.58 -1.50 -1.58
C ARG A 146 17.27 -1.51 -2.39
N ALA A 147 16.36 -0.59 -2.11
CA ALA A 147 15.11 -0.48 -2.87
C ALA A 147 15.39 -0.02 -4.31
N ARG A 148 16.28 0.98 -4.49
CA ARG A 148 16.67 1.45 -5.81
C ARG A 148 17.35 0.38 -6.66
N MET A 149 18.14 -0.51 -6.05
CA MET A 149 18.71 -1.68 -6.75
C MET A 149 17.61 -2.63 -7.26
N ALA A 150 16.60 -2.91 -6.44
CA ALA A 150 15.48 -3.74 -6.86
C ALA A 150 14.65 -3.08 -7.98
N TRP A 151 14.53 -1.76 -8.01
CA TRP A 151 13.92 -1.02 -9.11
C TRP A 151 14.79 -1.06 -10.37
N ALA A 152 16.13 -1.00 -10.23
CA ALA A 152 17.05 -1.10 -11.35
C ALA A 152 16.97 -2.46 -12.07
N GLU A 153 16.69 -3.56 -11.34
CA GLU A 153 16.43 -4.87 -11.96
C GLU A 153 15.20 -4.85 -12.90
N LEU A 154 14.25 -3.97 -12.65
CA LEU A 154 13.07 -3.72 -13.48
C LEU A 154 13.34 -2.68 -14.60
N GLY A 155 14.58 -2.28 -14.80
CA GLY A 155 14.93 -1.24 -15.77
C GLY A 155 14.38 0.13 -15.38
N ILE A 156 14.32 0.47 -14.10
CA ILE A 156 13.80 1.74 -13.59
C ILE A 156 14.88 2.46 -12.78
N ASP A 157 15.16 3.70 -13.11
CA ASP A 157 16.01 4.57 -12.30
C ASP A 157 15.24 5.11 -11.09
N GLY A 158 15.49 4.52 -9.94
CA GLY A 158 14.85 4.88 -8.66
C GLY A 158 15.44 6.11 -7.96
N THR A 159 16.39 6.82 -8.56
CA THR A 159 17.05 7.99 -7.94
C THR A 159 16.20 9.26 -7.94
N GLY A 160 15.07 9.25 -8.63
CA GLY A 160 14.15 10.39 -8.70
C GLY A 160 12.83 10.02 -9.34
N VAL A 161 11.96 11.03 -9.52
CA VAL A 161 10.65 10.92 -10.16
C VAL A 161 10.56 11.89 -11.32
N ALA A 162 10.22 11.38 -12.51
CA ALA A 162 10.06 12.16 -13.73
C ALA A 162 8.80 13.04 -13.70
N ASN A 163 8.75 14.06 -14.57
CA ASN A 163 7.54 14.84 -14.81
C ASN A 163 6.64 14.17 -15.84
N GLU A 164 7.25 13.50 -16.81
CA GLU A 164 6.60 12.95 -18.00
C GLU A 164 7.20 11.59 -18.34
N ALA A 165 6.49 10.82 -19.15
CA ALA A 165 6.98 9.59 -19.75
C ALA A 165 8.20 9.85 -20.63
N PRO A 166 9.04 8.85 -20.90
CA PRO A 166 10.17 8.97 -21.82
C PRO A 166 9.73 9.47 -23.20
N SER A 167 10.53 10.39 -23.78
CA SER A 167 10.33 10.82 -25.17
C SER A 167 10.65 9.70 -26.16
N ARG A 168 10.24 9.88 -27.43
CA ARG A 168 10.45 8.88 -28.47
C ARG A 168 11.89 8.38 -28.57
N ASP A 169 12.84 9.30 -28.51
CA ASP A 169 14.28 9.03 -28.70
C ASP A 169 15.04 8.95 -27.37
N PHE A 170 14.31 8.76 -26.25
CA PHE A 170 14.93 8.63 -24.92
C PHE A 170 15.85 7.42 -24.90
N SER A 171 17.11 7.64 -24.46
CA SER A 171 18.10 6.60 -24.24
C SER A 171 18.48 6.53 -22.75
N GLY A 172 18.60 5.33 -22.21
CA GLY A 172 18.94 5.09 -20.82
C GLY A 172 17.81 4.46 -20.01
N THR A 173 17.91 4.53 -18.69
CA THR A 173 16.96 3.92 -17.75
C THR A 173 15.89 4.96 -17.37
N PRO A 174 14.61 4.72 -17.66
CA PRO A 174 13.54 5.67 -17.36
C PRO A 174 13.27 5.78 -15.86
N LYS A 175 12.77 6.95 -15.45
CA LYS A 175 12.20 7.19 -14.11
C LYS A 175 10.68 7.08 -14.19
N LEU A 176 10.07 6.67 -13.10
CA LEU A 176 8.61 6.69 -12.97
C LEU A 176 8.09 8.12 -12.80
N THR A 177 6.91 8.39 -13.32
CA THR A 177 6.13 9.57 -12.94
C THR A 177 5.33 9.31 -11.67
N LYS A 178 4.73 10.34 -11.06
CA LYS A 178 3.86 10.15 -9.88
C LYS A 178 2.61 9.33 -10.21
N GLU A 179 2.10 9.43 -11.42
CA GLU A 179 0.95 8.67 -11.93
C GLU A 179 1.29 7.18 -12.04
N MET A 180 2.48 6.86 -12.56
CA MET A 180 2.99 5.48 -12.62
C MET A 180 3.16 4.88 -11.20
N ILE A 181 3.69 5.67 -10.26
CA ILE A 181 3.83 5.26 -8.86
C ILE A 181 2.45 5.01 -8.23
N ALA A 182 1.47 5.88 -8.51
CA ALA A 182 0.10 5.73 -8.03
C ALA A 182 -0.56 4.46 -8.57
N LEU A 183 -0.38 4.16 -9.86
CA LEU A 183 -0.90 2.95 -10.49
C LEU A 183 -0.29 1.68 -9.86
N ILE A 184 1.03 1.64 -9.64
CA ILE A 184 1.70 0.52 -8.96
C ILE A 184 1.18 0.33 -7.53
N GLN A 185 0.76 1.41 -6.86
CA GLN A 185 0.14 1.35 -5.52
C GLN A 185 -1.32 0.88 -5.57
N GLY A 186 -1.91 0.78 -6.77
CA GLY A 186 -3.30 0.37 -7.00
C GLY A 186 -4.31 1.51 -6.94
N PHE A 187 -3.87 2.76 -7.06
CA PHE A 187 -4.81 3.89 -7.20
C PHE A 187 -5.48 3.88 -8.57
N PRO A 188 -6.79 4.18 -8.64
CA PRO A 188 -7.48 4.38 -9.91
C PRO A 188 -6.89 5.57 -10.67
N SER A 189 -6.95 5.54 -12.00
CA SER A 189 -6.35 6.57 -12.88
C SER A 189 -6.95 7.97 -12.68
N GLU A 190 -8.22 8.04 -12.27
CA GLU A 190 -8.94 9.28 -11.98
C GLU A 190 -8.55 9.92 -10.64
N TRP A 191 -7.77 9.21 -9.81
CA TRP A 191 -7.35 9.75 -8.52
C TRP A 191 -6.22 10.76 -8.70
N THR A 192 -6.48 12.00 -8.30
CA THR A 192 -5.52 13.09 -8.46
C THR A 192 -4.70 13.36 -7.20
N PHE A 193 -3.42 13.53 -7.38
CA PHE A 193 -2.49 13.99 -6.35
C PHE A 193 -2.04 15.41 -6.67
N GLY A 194 -1.83 16.24 -5.66
CA GLY A 194 -1.40 17.62 -5.85
C GLY A 194 -0.12 17.76 -6.71
N SER A 195 0.19 18.96 -7.17
CA SER A 195 1.29 19.26 -8.11
C SER A 195 2.70 18.98 -7.55
N LYS A 196 2.89 19.03 -6.22
CA LYS A 196 4.19 18.81 -5.58
C LYS A 196 4.55 17.33 -5.53
N LYS A 197 5.48 16.88 -6.39
CA LYS A 197 5.92 15.47 -6.48
C LYS A 197 6.27 14.83 -5.14
N THR A 198 7.05 15.50 -4.30
CA THR A 198 7.47 14.96 -3.00
C THR A 198 6.27 14.68 -2.08
N ALA A 199 5.30 15.59 -2.05
CA ALA A 199 4.08 15.40 -1.25
C ALA A 199 3.22 14.26 -1.83
N ALA A 200 3.03 14.23 -3.16
CA ALA A 200 2.29 13.18 -3.86
C ALA A 200 2.91 11.80 -3.62
N CYS A 201 4.22 11.63 -3.84
CA CYS A 201 4.91 10.36 -3.62
C CYS A 201 4.84 9.90 -2.17
N ARG A 202 4.85 10.85 -1.21
CA ARG A 202 4.67 10.51 0.23
C ARG A 202 3.25 10.03 0.51
N MET A 203 2.23 10.70 -0.01
CA MET A 203 0.84 10.27 0.13
C MET A 203 0.63 8.89 -0.48
N ILE A 204 1.11 8.67 -1.71
CA ILE A 204 1.00 7.39 -2.41
C ILE A 204 1.73 6.29 -1.62
N GLY A 205 3.00 6.51 -1.25
CA GLY A 205 3.82 5.50 -0.57
C GLY A 205 3.34 5.15 0.84
N ASN A 206 2.64 6.06 1.53
CA ASN A 206 2.07 5.80 2.85
C ASN A 206 0.65 5.21 2.79
N ALA A 207 0.00 5.26 1.65
CA ALA A 207 -1.37 4.77 1.54
C ALA A 207 -1.45 3.24 1.68
N PHE A 208 -2.53 2.78 2.32
CA PHE A 208 -2.97 1.40 2.19
C PHE A 208 -3.50 1.17 0.77
N PRO A 209 -3.09 0.10 0.07
CA PRO A 209 -3.49 -0.10 -1.32
C PRO A 209 -5.01 -0.16 -1.50
N PRO A 210 -5.61 0.67 -2.35
CA PRO A 210 -7.06 0.73 -2.51
C PRO A 210 -7.74 -0.62 -2.83
N PRO A 211 -7.18 -1.52 -3.67
CA PRO A 211 -7.78 -2.83 -3.90
C PRO A 211 -7.86 -3.70 -2.64
N VAL A 212 -6.83 -3.66 -1.78
CA VAL A 212 -6.84 -4.40 -0.52
C VAL A 212 -7.87 -3.81 0.44
N ALA A 213 -7.89 -2.48 0.57
CA ALA A 213 -8.88 -1.77 1.40
C ALA A 213 -10.31 -2.09 0.96
N LYS A 214 -10.57 -2.10 -0.35
CA LYS A 214 -11.87 -2.46 -0.93
C LYS A 214 -12.25 -3.91 -0.59
N ALA A 215 -11.33 -4.86 -0.76
CA ALA A 215 -11.61 -6.26 -0.48
C ALA A 215 -11.96 -6.50 0.99
N VAL A 216 -11.17 -5.93 1.92
CA VAL A 216 -11.47 -6.01 3.37
C VAL A 216 -12.79 -5.30 3.70
N GLY A 217 -13.03 -4.12 3.10
CA GLY A 217 -14.27 -3.35 3.30
C GLY A 217 -15.52 -4.11 2.85
N ILE A 218 -15.45 -4.90 1.76
CA ILE A 218 -16.56 -5.76 1.31
C ILE A 218 -16.86 -6.83 2.37
N GLU A 219 -15.86 -7.47 2.96
CA GLU A 219 -16.09 -8.50 3.97
C GLU A 219 -16.61 -7.90 5.30
N ILE A 220 -16.12 -6.71 5.68
CA ILE A 220 -16.72 -5.96 6.81
C ILE A 220 -18.19 -5.69 6.52
N ARG A 221 -18.52 -5.17 5.33
CA ARG A 221 -19.90 -4.88 4.93
C ARG A 221 -20.78 -6.12 4.99
N ARG A 222 -20.32 -7.27 4.44
CA ARG A 222 -21.06 -8.54 4.52
C ARG A 222 -21.34 -8.95 5.97
N CYS A 223 -20.34 -8.80 6.85
CA CYS A 223 -20.49 -9.08 8.26
C CYS A 223 -21.56 -8.18 8.91
N LEU A 224 -21.63 -6.90 8.53
CA LEU A 224 -22.59 -5.93 9.05
C LEU A 224 -24.02 -6.06 8.50
N GLU A 225 -24.18 -6.65 7.31
CA GLU A 225 -25.49 -6.82 6.64
C GLU A 225 -26.16 -8.18 6.93
N ASN A 226 -25.41 -9.18 7.40
CA ASN A 226 -25.89 -10.52 7.72
C ASN A 226 -26.21 -10.70 9.22
N GLU A 227 -26.78 -9.68 9.84
CA GLU A 227 -27.26 -9.73 11.24
C GLU A 227 -28.48 -10.61 11.43
#